data_198e8a51e1de46f6a2826338ff128ae9
#
_entry.id   198e8a51e1de46f6a2826338ff128ae9
#
_cell.length_a   1.000
_cell.length_b   1.000
_cell.length_c   1.000
_cell.angle_alpha   90.00
_cell.angle_beta   90.00
_cell.angle_gamma   90.00
#
_symmetry.space_group_name_H-M   'P 1'
#
loop_
_entity.id
_entity.type
_entity.pdbx_description
1 polymer ?
#
loop_
_entity_poly.entity_id
_entity_poly.type
_entity_poly.pdbx_seq_one_letter_code
_entity_poly.pdbx_strand_id
1 'polypeptide(L)'
;PATGHTMAAHTSLDGPKSAFYYRFWIIVFSLGVFALLATLYIATKKVEYTWRWNRVPQYFLYEEKVDIRAEMEGEIGTIETHGQDVRVLIRGGDGEEAHILPKTSLILGQGDYVYPGDIVGSFTHLKPGILVEGLLLTLEVSFLAIIFGIVLGLFAGLARISKNPALRWGAIAYIELIRGSPLLVQIFLWYFVVGTVINTMLSQYGMGQISPLWFGVMALAIFTGAYTAEIVRAGIQSEHRGQMEAARSLGMSYPQ
;
A
#
# COMPACT_ATOMS: atom_id res chain seq x y z
N PRO A 1 -63.03 12.96 -3.78
CA PRO A 1 -62.70 11.79 -3.01
C PRO A 1 -61.17 11.64 -2.93
N ALA A 2 -60.66 11.88 -1.71
CA ALA A 2 -59.26 11.82 -1.38
C ALA A 2 -58.82 10.35 -1.28
N THR A 3 -57.93 9.90 -2.12
CA THR A 3 -57.19 8.64 -1.96
C THR A 3 -55.95 8.92 -1.17
N GLY A 4 -56.05 8.62 0.15
CA GLY A 4 -54.91 8.64 1.06
C GLY A 4 -53.90 7.55 0.68
N HIS A 5 -52.69 7.94 0.29
CA HIS A 5 -51.52 7.08 0.28
C HIS A 5 -51.16 6.77 1.75
N THR A 6 -51.60 5.63 2.23
CA THR A 6 -51.08 5.05 3.47
C THR A 6 -49.62 4.68 3.21
N MET A 7 -48.70 5.49 3.71
CA MET A 7 -47.30 5.07 3.93
C MET A 7 -47.36 3.78 4.76
N ALA A 8 -46.95 2.67 4.14
CA ALA A 8 -46.71 1.43 4.85
C ALA A 8 -45.60 1.70 5.89
N ALA A 9 -46.01 1.92 7.13
CA ALA A 9 -45.08 1.92 8.25
C ALA A 9 -44.42 0.53 8.27
N HIS A 10 -43.15 0.46 8.02
CA HIS A 10 -42.34 -0.70 8.38
C HIS A 10 -42.48 -0.91 9.88
N THR A 11 -43.38 -1.75 10.27
CA THR A 11 -43.46 -2.26 11.63
C THR A 11 -42.24 -3.14 11.83
N SER A 12 -41.17 -2.55 12.40
CA SER A 12 -40.12 -3.35 13.01
C SER A 12 -40.80 -4.18 14.10
N LEU A 13 -40.77 -5.49 13.95
CA LEU A 13 -41.30 -6.46 14.94
C LEU A 13 -40.61 -6.36 16.32
N ASP A 14 -39.60 -5.55 16.45
CA ASP A 14 -38.85 -5.23 17.66
C ASP A 14 -39.27 -3.83 18.17
N GLY A 15 -40.18 -3.77 19.11
CA GLY A 15 -40.44 -2.57 19.91
C GLY A 15 -39.18 -2.10 20.66
N PRO A 16 -39.12 -0.80 21.08
CA PRO A 16 -37.97 -0.28 21.80
C PRO A 16 -37.68 -1.12 23.05
N LYS A 17 -36.53 -1.79 23.07
CA LYS A 17 -36.12 -2.63 24.21
C LYS A 17 -35.84 -1.75 25.42
N SER A 18 -36.11 -2.25 26.63
CA SER A 18 -35.94 -1.48 27.86
C SER A 18 -34.51 -1.04 28.09
N ALA A 19 -34.29 0.08 28.80
CA ALA A 19 -32.96 0.58 29.16
C ALA A 19 -32.15 -0.50 29.93
N PHE A 20 -32.81 -1.35 30.67
CA PHE A 20 -32.23 -2.50 31.38
C PHE A 20 -31.59 -3.49 30.39
N TYR A 21 -32.27 -3.82 29.29
CA TYR A 21 -31.77 -4.72 28.25
C TYR A 21 -30.45 -4.22 27.65
N TYR A 22 -30.36 -2.93 27.31
CA TYR A 22 -29.14 -2.37 26.77
C TYR A 22 -27.98 -2.34 27.79
N ARG A 23 -28.28 -1.98 29.04
CA ARG A 23 -27.25 -2.00 30.12
C ARG A 23 -26.75 -3.42 30.38
N PHE A 24 -27.63 -4.39 30.39
CA PHE A 24 -27.28 -5.82 30.56
C PHE A 24 -26.30 -6.26 29.47
N TRP A 25 -26.62 -5.99 28.20
CA TRP A 25 -25.76 -6.41 27.10
C TRP A 25 -24.43 -5.63 27.05
N ILE A 26 -24.41 -4.36 27.44
CA ILE A 26 -23.14 -3.59 27.59
C ILE A 26 -22.27 -4.24 28.67
N ILE A 27 -22.84 -4.65 29.80
CA ILE A 27 -22.09 -5.34 30.86
C ILE A 27 -21.54 -6.67 30.36
N VAL A 28 -22.39 -7.49 29.70
CA VAL A 28 -21.95 -8.77 29.13
C VAL A 28 -20.83 -8.60 28.13
N PHE A 29 -20.96 -7.63 27.23
CA PHE A 29 -19.91 -7.29 26.25
C PHE A 29 -18.60 -6.85 26.96
N SER A 30 -18.70 -5.95 27.93
CA SER A 30 -17.55 -5.45 28.69
C SER A 30 -16.83 -6.57 29.45
N LEU A 31 -17.60 -7.48 30.06
CA LEU A 31 -17.05 -8.66 30.73
C LEU A 31 -16.37 -9.60 29.73
N GLY A 32 -16.95 -9.79 28.55
CA GLY A 32 -16.35 -10.58 27.47
C GLY A 32 -15.01 -10.00 27.00
N VAL A 33 -14.95 -8.69 26.79
CA VAL A 33 -13.71 -7.97 26.42
C VAL A 33 -12.67 -8.08 27.55
N PHE A 34 -13.09 -7.89 28.80
CA PHE A 34 -12.20 -8.02 29.95
C PHE A 34 -11.65 -9.45 30.08
N ALA A 35 -12.51 -10.47 29.94
CA ALA A 35 -12.09 -11.87 29.97
C ALA A 35 -11.08 -12.18 28.84
N LEU A 36 -11.30 -11.66 27.63
CA LEU A 36 -10.36 -11.79 26.52
C LEU A 36 -9.00 -11.18 26.85
N LEU A 37 -8.98 -9.95 27.34
CA LEU A 37 -7.75 -9.25 27.72
C LEU A 37 -7.00 -9.96 28.87
N ALA A 38 -7.76 -10.43 29.87
CA ALA A 38 -7.20 -11.20 30.99
C ALA A 38 -6.58 -12.52 30.49
N THR A 39 -7.26 -13.22 29.58
CA THR A 39 -6.75 -14.47 28.99
C THR A 39 -5.46 -14.21 28.21
N LEU A 40 -5.43 -13.15 27.38
CA LEU A 40 -4.22 -12.74 26.66
C LEU A 40 -3.07 -12.40 27.62
N TYR A 41 -3.36 -11.65 28.68
CA TYR A 41 -2.35 -11.30 29.69
C TYR A 41 -1.80 -12.54 30.42
N ILE A 42 -2.67 -13.48 30.81
CA ILE A 42 -2.24 -14.72 31.46
C ILE A 42 -1.45 -15.58 30.49
N ALA A 43 -1.86 -15.68 29.23
CA ALA A 43 -1.16 -16.42 28.20
C ALA A 43 0.24 -15.84 27.96
N THR A 44 0.39 -14.51 27.86
CA THR A 44 1.70 -13.87 27.69
C THR A 44 2.62 -14.09 28.90
N LYS A 45 2.08 -14.07 30.10
CA LYS A 45 2.85 -14.44 31.30
C LYS A 45 3.30 -15.91 31.32
N LYS A 46 2.42 -16.83 30.91
CA LYS A 46 2.72 -18.26 30.87
C LYS A 46 3.83 -18.61 29.86
N VAL A 47 3.93 -17.82 28.77
CA VAL A 47 4.96 -17.98 27.72
C VAL A 47 6.22 -17.14 28.04
N GLU A 48 6.26 -16.47 29.20
CA GLU A 48 7.35 -15.56 29.62
C GLU A 48 7.62 -14.45 28.58
N TYR A 49 6.58 -14.01 27.86
CA TYR A 49 6.71 -12.98 26.83
C TYR A 49 7.00 -11.62 27.45
N THR A 50 8.13 -11.03 27.08
CA THR A 50 8.53 -9.71 27.56
C THR A 50 8.03 -8.61 26.60
N TRP A 51 7.12 -7.77 27.07
CA TRP A 51 6.64 -6.61 26.35
C TRP A 51 7.71 -5.52 26.31
N ARG A 52 8.24 -5.21 25.13
CA ARG A 52 9.29 -4.20 24.95
C ARG A 52 8.70 -2.90 24.35
N TRP A 53 7.84 -2.26 25.09
CA TRP A 53 7.16 -1.03 24.68
C TRP A 53 8.12 0.12 24.32
N ASN A 54 9.31 0.14 24.94
CA ASN A 54 10.36 1.10 24.64
C ASN A 54 10.91 1.00 23.20
N ARG A 55 10.64 -0.11 22.51
CA ARG A 55 11.03 -0.29 21.11
C ARG A 55 9.98 0.16 20.11
N VAL A 56 8.77 0.48 20.56
CA VAL A 56 7.68 0.88 19.64
C VAL A 56 8.02 2.15 18.85
N PRO A 57 8.61 3.21 19.44
CA PRO A 57 8.96 4.41 18.70
C PRO A 57 9.90 4.17 17.51
N GLN A 58 10.82 3.21 17.61
CA GLN A 58 11.78 2.88 16.52
C GLN A 58 11.10 2.32 15.26
N TYR A 59 9.87 1.78 15.38
CA TYR A 59 9.10 1.32 14.21
C TYR A 59 8.49 2.48 13.42
N PHE A 60 8.41 3.69 14.02
CA PHE A 60 7.94 4.90 13.36
C PHE A 60 9.10 5.76 12.89
N LEU A 61 10.05 6.03 13.79
CA LEU A 61 11.25 6.83 13.52
C LEU A 61 12.42 6.21 14.29
N TYR A 62 13.55 6.06 13.63
CA TYR A 62 14.78 5.59 14.27
C TYR A 62 15.98 6.39 13.82
N GLU A 63 16.96 6.46 14.69
CA GLU A 63 18.26 7.05 14.41
C GLU A 63 19.15 6.00 13.76
N GLU A 64 19.49 6.22 12.49
CA GLU A 64 20.48 5.39 11.79
C GLU A 64 21.85 6.01 11.93
N LYS A 65 22.79 5.22 12.41
CA LYS A 65 24.19 5.57 12.44
C LYS A 65 24.80 5.20 11.09
N VAL A 66 25.24 6.20 10.34
CA VAL A 66 25.94 6.02 9.07
C VAL A 66 27.41 6.23 9.31
N ASP A 67 28.17 5.17 9.10
CA ASP A 67 29.63 5.22 9.12
C ASP A 67 30.15 5.37 7.69
N ILE A 68 30.82 6.47 7.41
CA ILE A 68 31.52 6.69 6.14
C ILE A 68 32.89 6.07 6.28
N ARG A 69 33.21 5.15 5.37
CA ARG A 69 34.46 4.40 5.38
C ARG A 69 35.33 4.75 4.20
N ALA A 70 36.64 4.77 4.40
CA ALA A 70 37.59 4.89 3.31
C ALA A 70 37.52 3.67 2.39
N GLU A 71 37.51 3.86 1.10
CA GLU A 71 37.56 2.80 0.08
C GLU A 71 39.00 2.48 -0.34
N MET A 72 39.90 3.45 -0.19
CA MET A 72 41.33 3.31 -0.54
C MET A 72 42.21 3.58 0.68
N GLU A 73 43.49 3.14 0.60
CA GLU A 73 44.51 3.52 1.54
C GLU A 73 45.15 4.86 1.19
N GLY A 74 45.40 5.69 2.18
CA GLY A 74 46.01 6.97 1.97
C GLY A 74 46.06 7.87 3.18
N GLU A 75 46.62 9.05 3.01
CA GLU A 75 46.67 10.09 4.04
C GLU A 75 45.53 11.09 3.84
N ILE A 76 44.90 11.52 4.95
CA ILE A 76 43.91 12.58 4.94
C ILE A 76 44.61 13.89 4.61
N GLY A 77 44.45 14.35 3.36
CA GLY A 77 45.09 15.55 2.86
C GLY A 77 44.35 16.82 3.29
N THR A 78 43.48 17.37 2.43
CA THR A 78 42.80 18.63 2.71
C THR A 78 41.42 18.40 3.30
N ILE A 79 41.11 19.11 4.36
CA ILE A 79 39.78 19.17 4.98
C ILE A 79 39.18 20.55 4.67
N GLU A 80 38.30 20.63 3.68
CA GLU A 80 37.66 21.87 3.27
C GLU A 80 36.26 21.99 3.91
N THR A 81 36.03 23.08 4.61
CA THR A 81 34.73 23.32 5.27
C THR A 81 33.81 24.12 4.36
N HIS A 82 32.66 23.56 4.01
CA HIS A 82 31.62 24.22 3.23
C HIS A 82 30.33 24.32 4.07
N GLY A 83 30.20 25.40 4.86
CA GLY A 83 29.06 25.62 5.73
C GLY A 83 28.97 24.59 6.88
N GLN A 84 27.98 23.73 6.88
CA GLN A 84 27.79 22.66 7.87
C GLN A 84 28.48 21.36 7.49
N ASP A 85 28.92 21.22 6.22
CA ASP A 85 29.57 20.02 5.71
C ASP A 85 31.08 20.25 5.57
N VAL A 86 31.79 19.13 5.63
CA VAL A 86 33.24 19.08 5.44
C VAL A 86 33.54 18.10 4.32
N ARG A 87 34.32 18.53 3.37
CA ARG A 87 34.88 17.68 2.34
C ARG A 87 36.27 17.20 2.78
N VAL A 88 36.42 15.92 2.94
CA VAL A 88 37.64 15.25 3.31
C VAL A 88 38.24 14.61 2.05
N LEU A 89 39.46 14.95 1.72
CA LEU A 89 40.22 14.38 0.60
C LEU A 89 41.23 13.37 1.17
N ILE A 90 41.14 12.12 0.74
CA ILE A 90 42.10 11.07 1.05
C ILE A 90 43.04 10.97 -0.19
N ARG A 91 44.35 11.05 0.01
CA ARG A 91 45.36 10.90 -1.03
C ARG A 91 46.13 9.62 -0.83
N GLY A 92 46.03 8.73 -1.79
CA GLY A 92 46.80 7.48 -1.82
C GLY A 92 47.59 7.30 -3.09
N GLY A 93 48.31 6.20 -3.18
CA GLY A 93 49.13 5.88 -4.35
C GLY A 93 48.31 5.71 -5.65
N ASP A 94 47.04 5.32 -5.56
CA ASP A 94 46.18 5.03 -6.69
C ASP A 94 45.24 6.20 -7.09
N GLY A 95 45.28 7.34 -6.34
CA GLY A 95 44.42 8.50 -6.65
C GLY A 95 43.97 9.31 -5.45
N GLU A 96 42.92 10.10 -5.68
CA GLU A 96 42.28 10.90 -4.63
C GLU A 96 40.82 10.45 -4.47
N GLU A 97 40.39 10.23 -3.22
CA GLU A 97 39.02 9.93 -2.82
C GLU A 97 38.48 11.10 -2.03
N ALA A 98 37.21 11.50 -2.30
CA ALA A 98 36.57 12.64 -1.63
C ALA A 98 35.27 12.20 -0.94
N HIS A 99 35.18 12.47 0.36
CA HIS A 99 33.97 12.27 1.15
C HIS A 99 33.40 13.59 1.62
N ILE A 100 32.08 13.74 1.57
CA ILE A 100 31.35 14.87 2.12
C ILE A 100 30.58 14.37 3.34
N LEU A 101 30.83 14.98 4.48
CA LEU A 101 30.20 14.60 5.75
C LEU A 101 29.93 15.83 6.61
N PRO A 102 28.96 15.78 7.55
CA PRO A 102 28.71 16.87 8.50
C PRO A 102 29.96 17.12 9.35
N LYS A 103 30.27 18.39 9.60
CA LYS A 103 31.47 18.78 10.36
C LYS A 103 31.58 18.11 11.74
N THR A 104 30.43 17.84 12.37
CA THR A 104 30.37 17.21 13.70
C THR A 104 30.62 15.69 13.66
N SER A 105 30.64 15.09 12.47
CA SER A 105 30.77 13.63 12.28
C SER A 105 32.17 13.17 11.98
N LEU A 106 33.09 14.08 11.71
CA LEU A 106 34.49 13.78 11.38
C LEU A 106 35.19 13.21 12.63
N ILE A 107 35.80 12.03 12.47
CA ILE A 107 36.49 11.33 13.57
C ILE A 107 38.01 11.51 13.41
N LEU A 108 38.49 11.60 12.18
CA LEU A 108 39.90 11.65 11.85
C LEU A 108 40.36 13.09 11.57
N GLY A 109 41.63 13.36 11.75
CA GLY A 109 42.26 14.64 11.50
C GLY A 109 43.06 14.68 10.19
N GLN A 110 43.48 15.91 9.79
CA GLN A 110 44.37 16.08 8.67
C GLN A 110 45.75 15.47 8.99
N GLY A 111 46.29 14.67 8.08
CA GLY A 111 47.54 13.94 8.25
C GLY A 111 47.38 12.53 8.82
N ASP A 112 46.17 12.11 9.19
CA ASP A 112 45.94 10.73 9.63
C ASP A 112 45.99 9.77 8.42
N TYR A 113 46.58 8.60 8.59
CA TYR A 113 46.65 7.56 7.56
C TYR A 113 45.50 6.58 7.74
N VAL A 114 44.79 6.26 6.66
CA VAL A 114 43.63 5.39 6.66
C VAL A 114 43.81 4.21 5.73
N TYR A 115 43.19 3.09 6.11
CA TYR A 115 43.15 1.87 5.30
C TYR A 115 41.71 1.63 4.78
N PRO A 116 41.54 0.85 3.70
CA PRO A 116 40.23 0.48 3.21
C PRO A 116 39.38 -0.15 4.32
N GLY A 117 38.22 0.44 4.56
CA GLY A 117 37.29 0.01 5.63
C GLY A 117 37.36 0.84 6.92
N ASP A 118 38.39 1.69 7.11
CA ASP A 118 38.47 2.57 8.26
C ASP A 118 37.36 3.63 8.25
N ILE A 119 36.84 3.98 9.47
CA ILE A 119 35.76 4.95 9.60
C ILE A 119 36.33 6.36 9.57
N VAL A 120 36.07 7.09 8.50
CA VAL A 120 36.44 8.49 8.32
C VAL A 120 35.55 9.42 9.13
N GLY A 121 34.29 9.10 9.18
CA GLY A 121 33.30 9.85 9.95
C GLY A 121 32.04 9.05 10.24
N SER A 122 31.30 9.50 11.26
CA SER A 122 30.05 8.85 11.64
C SER A 122 29.02 9.88 12.07
N PHE A 123 27.81 9.80 11.52
CA PHE A 123 26.71 10.67 11.90
C PHE A 123 25.41 9.88 12.04
N THR A 124 24.51 10.43 12.84
CA THR A 124 23.18 9.89 12.98
C THR A 124 22.18 10.77 12.23
N HIS A 125 21.28 10.14 11.49
CA HIS A 125 20.13 10.84 10.93
C HIS A 125 18.84 10.06 11.20
N LEU A 126 17.74 10.81 11.31
CA LEU A 126 16.43 10.23 11.51
C LEU A 126 15.93 9.63 10.20
N LYS A 127 15.59 8.33 10.24
CA LYS A 127 14.91 7.62 9.15
C LYS A 127 13.50 7.22 9.55
N PRO A 128 12.56 7.19 8.58
CA PRO A 128 11.27 6.57 8.83
C PRO A 128 11.47 5.09 9.18
N GLY A 129 10.76 4.66 10.22
CA GLY A 129 10.78 3.25 10.63
C GLY A 129 9.92 2.39 9.72
N ILE A 130 10.04 1.09 9.87
CA ILE A 130 9.39 0.09 9.00
C ILE A 130 7.86 0.24 8.91
N LEU A 131 7.20 0.75 9.96
CA LEU A 131 5.75 1.01 9.91
C LEU A 131 5.40 2.18 9.00
N VAL A 132 6.21 3.24 9.00
CA VAL A 132 6.01 4.41 8.13
C VAL A 132 6.32 4.04 6.68
N GLU A 133 7.43 3.34 6.44
CA GLU A 133 7.78 2.85 5.10
C GLU A 133 6.71 1.90 4.56
N GLY A 134 6.25 0.96 5.39
CA GLY A 134 5.16 0.04 5.01
C GLY A 134 3.84 0.76 4.76
N LEU A 135 3.51 1.81 5.53
CA LEU A 135 2.33 2.63 5.29
C LEU A 135 2.43 3.37 3.96
N LEU A 136 3.56 4.02 3.68
CA LEU A 136 3.78 4.74 2.43
C LEU A 136 3.69 3.79 1.22
N LEU A 137 4.34 2.63 1.31
CA LEU A 137 4.26 1.60 0.27
C LEU A 137 2.81 1.12 0.07
N THR A 138 2.06 0.89 1.15
CA THR A 138 0.66 0.47 1.07
C THR A 138 -0.22 1.54 0.40
N LEU A 139 0.00 2.82 0.74
CA LEU A 139 -0.72 3.93 0.12
C LEU A 139 -0.38 4.06 -1.38
N GLU A 140 0.89 3.94 -1.74
CA GLU A 140 1.34 3.98 -3.13
C GLU A 140 0.70 2.86 -3.96
N VAL A 141 0.82 1.61 -3.49
CA VAL A 141 0.24 0.44 -4.17
C VAL A 141 -1.28 0.57 -4.28
N SER A 142 -1.96 1.01 -3.21
CA SER A 142 -3.40 1.17 -3.20
C SER A 142 -3.86 2.26 -4.17
N PHE A 143 -3.17 3.39 -4.21
CA PHE A 143 -3.49 4.50 -5.11
C PHE A 143 -3.36 4.09 -6.58
N LEU A 144 -2.25 3.44 -6.93
CA LEU A 144 -2.04 2.92 -8.29
C LEU A 144 -3.09 1.86 -8.67
N ALA A 145 -3.35 0.92 -7.76
CA ALA A 145 -4.32 -0.15 -7.98
C ALA A 145 -5.75 0.40 -8.17
N ILE A 146 -6.14 1.44 -7.43
CA ILE A 146 -7.44 2.10 -7.56
C ILE A 146 -7.56 2.76 -8.94
N ILE A 147 -6.57 3.53 -9.37
CA ILE A 147 -6.60 4.21 -10.68
C ILE A 147 -6.74 3.19 -11.80
N PHE A 148 -5.84 2.20 -11.85
CA PHE A 148 -5.91 1.18 -12.90
C PHE A 148 -7.16 0.31 -12.78
N GLY A 149 -7.60 0.00 -11.55
CA GLY A 149 -8.82 -0.77 -11.29
C GLY A 149 -10.09 -0.04 -11.74
N ILE A 150 -10.21 1.26 -11.50
CA ILE A 150 -11.36 2.06 -11.98
C ILE A 150 -11.39 2.10 -13.51
N VAL A 151 -10.25 2.35 -14.16
CA VAL A 151 -10.16 2.39 -15.63
C VAL A 151 -10.54 1.03 -16.21
N LEU A 152 -9.92 -0.05 -15.71
CA LEU A 152 -10.22 -1.41 -16.16
C LEU A 152 -11.69 -1.78 -15.91
N GLY A 153 -12.20 -1.44 -14.73
CA GLY A 153 -13.58 -1.71 -14.34
C GLY A 153 -14.61 -0.96 -15.18
N LEU A 154 -14.32 0.30 -15.53
CA LEU A 154 -15.18 1.06 -16.45
C LEU A 154 -15.28 0.37 -17.81
N PHE A 155 -14.14 0.02 -18.42
CA PHE A 155 -14.13 -0.67 -19.72
C PHE A 155 -14.79 -2.05 -19.65
N ALA A 156 -14.51 -2.84 -18.61
CA ALA A 156 -15.11 -4.16 -18.42
C ALA A 156 -16.63 -4.06 -18.18
N GLY A 157 -17.09 -3.08 -17.39
CA GLY A 157 -18.51 -2.83 -17.14
C GLY A 157 -19.26 -2.44 -18.41
N LEU A 158 -18.70 -1.54 -19.22
CA LEU A 158 -19.24 -1.17 -20.52
C LEU A 158 -19.24 -2.36 -21.50
N ALA A 159 -18.18 -3.13 -21.55
CA ALA A 159 -18.09 -4.35 -22.36
C ALA A 159 -19.16 -5.38 -21.98
N ARG A 160 -19.47 -5.53 -20.69
CA ARG A 160 -20.49 -6.46 -20.19
C ARG A 160 -21.90 -6.12 -20.66
N ILE A 161 -22.23 -4.85 -20.89
CA ILE A 161 -23.53 -4.41 -21.40
C ILE A 161 -23.55 -4.23 -22.92
N SER A 162 -22.43 -4.48 -23.59
CA SER A 162 -22.30 -4.33 -25.02
C SER A 162 -23.22 -5.30 -25.78
N LYS A 163 -23.70 -4.84 -26.96
CA LYS A 163 -24.43 -5.70 -27.92
C LYS A 163 -23.51 -6.69 -28.65
N ASN A 164 -22.18 -6.44 -28.65
CA ASN A 164 -21.20 -7.34 -29.26
C ASN A 164 -21.00 -8.56 -28.34
N PRO A 165 -21.33 -9.79 -28.83
CA PRO A 165 -21.22 -11.00 -27.99
C PRO A 165 -19.81 -11.28 -27.52
N ALA A 166 -18.78 -11.03 -28.33
CA ALA A 166 -17.39 -11.31 -27.98
C ALA A 166 -16.94 -10.42 -26.79
N LEU A 167 -17.22 -9.11 -26.83
CA LEU A 167 -16.92 -8.20 -25.73
C LEU A 167 -17.68 -8.57 -24.46
N ARG A 168 -18.96 -8.89 -24.61
CA ARG A 168 -19.82 -9.26 -23.47
C ARG A 168 -19.34 -10.55 -22.81
N TRP A 169 -19.06 -11.60 -23.57
CA TRP A 169 -18.62 -12.87 -23.01
C TRP A 169 -17.23 -12.78 -22.40
N GLY A 170 -16.31 -12.05 -23.03
CA GLY A 170 -14.99 -11.78 -22.46
C GLY A 170 -15.06 -11.06 -21.12
N ALA A 171 -15.90 -10.00 -21.02
CA ALA A 171 -16.12 -9.28 -19.78
C ALA A 171 -16.77 -10.17 -18.70
N ILE A 172 -17.77 -10.98 -19.06
CA ILE A 172 -18.40 -11.93 -18.14
C ILE A 172 -17.36 -12.92 -17.61
N ALA A 173 -16.59 -13.56 -18.48
CA ALA A 173 -15.57 -14.53 -18.08
C ALA A 173 -14.53 -13.90 -17.14
N TYR A 174 -14.04 -12.70 -17.45
CA TYR A 174 -13.12 -11.97 -16.59
C TYR A 174 -13.73 -11.71 -15.21
N ILE A 175 -14.92 -11.13 -15.16
CA ILE A 175 -15.57 -10.74 -13.91
C ILE A 175 -15.88 -11.95 -13.04
N GLU A 176 -16.46 -13.01 -13.61
CA GLU A 176 -16.81 -14.22 -12.87
C GLU A 176 -15.56 -14.96 -12.36
N LEU A 177 -14.49 -15.07 -13.16
CA LEU A 177 -13.24 -15.71 -12.77
C LEU A 177 -12.58 -14.97 -11.60
N ILE A 178 -12.48 -13.64 -11.71
CA ILE A 178 -11.81 -12.83 -10.71
C ILE A 178 -12.62 -12.77 -9.40
N ARG A 179 -13.93 -12.59 -9.47
CA ARG A 179 -14.80 -12.55 -8.29
C ARG A 179 -15.03 -13.92 -7.67
N GLY A 180 -14.88 -14.98 -8.44
CA GLY A 180 -15.00 -16.36 -7.97
C GLY A 180 -13.74 -16.92 -7.31
N SER A 181 -12.63 -16.20 -7.32
CA SER A 181 -11.37 -16.64 -6.74
C SER A 181 -10.90 -15.74 -5.59
N PRO A 182 -10.25 -16.28 -4.53
CA PRO A 182 -9.71 -15.50 -3.42
C PRO A 182 -8.63 -14.53 -3.88
N LEU A 183 -8.68 -13.27 -3.39
CA LEU A 183 -7.69 -12.25 -3.72
C LEU A 183 -6.24 -12.72 -3.44
N LEU A 184 -6.03 -13.40 -2.30
CA LEU A 184 -4.70 -13.88 -1.91
C LEU A 184 -4.11 -14.84 -2.96
N VAL A 185 -4.95 -15.73 -3.51
CA VAL A 185 -4.52 -16.65 -4.58
C VAL A 185 -4.12 -15.89 -5.85
N GLN A 186 -4.88 -14.85 -6.19
CA GLN A 186 -4.55 -14.00 -7.35
C GLN A 186 -3.23 -13.26 -7.15
N ILE A 187 -2.97 -12.69 -5.96
CA ILE A 187 -1.70 -12.03 -5.65
C ILE A 187 -0.54 -13.03 -5.81
N PHE A 188 -0.67 -14.26 -5.30
CA PHE A 188 0.36 -15.29 -5.46
C PHE A 188 0.58 -15.69 -6.92
N LEU A 189 -0.48 -15.82 -7.71
CA LEU A 189 -0.37 -16.12 -9.14
C LEU A 189 0.37 -14.99 -9.88
N TRP A 190 -0.01 -13.75 -9.66
CA TRP A 190 0.64 -12.60 -10.31
C TRP A 190 2.10 -12.45 -9.89
N TYR A 191 2.39 -12.61 -8.60
CA TYR A 191 3.74 -12.42 -8.08
C TYR A 191 4.67 -13.59 -8.44
N PHE A 192 4.29 -14.84 -8.10
CA PHE A 192 5.17 -15.99 -8.24
C PHE A 192 5.13 -16.62 -9.61
N VAL A 193 3.99 -16.65 -10.30
CA VAL A 193 3.89 -17.30 -11.60
C VAL A 193 4.13 -16.29 -12.71
N VAL A 194 3.26 -15.29 -12.84
CA VAL A 194 3.33 -14.32 -13.94
C VAL A 194 4.61 -13.48 -13.84
N GLY A 195 4.96 -13.01 -12.65
CA GLY A 195 6.16 -12.21 -12.40
C GLY A 195 7.43 -12.98 -12.73
N THR A 196 7.53 -14.24 -12.31
CA THR A 196 8.70 -15.06 -12.62
C THR A 196 8.81 -15.35 -14.12
N VAL A 197 7.71 -15.72 -14.78
CA VAL A 197 7.71 -15.99 -16.22
C VAL A 197 8.11 -14.76 -17.01
N ILE A 198 7.50 -13.60 -16.73
CA ILE A 198 7.80 -12.36 -17.45
C ILE A 198 9.25 -11.94 -17.22
N ASN A 199 9.73 -11.92 -15.97
CA ASN A 199 11.10 -11.51 -15.67
C ASN A 199 12.14 -12.47 -16.26
N THR A 200 11.85 -13.76 -16.30
CA THR A 200 12.73 -14.74 -16.98
C THR A 200 12.79 -14.47 -18.49
N MET A 201 11.66 -14.20 -19.12
CA MET A 201 11.62 -13.86 -20.54
C MET A 201 12.38 -12.56 -20.83
N LEU A 202 12.15 -11.50 -20.04
CA LEU A 202 12.86 -10.23 -20.20
C LEU A 202 14.37 -10.41 -20.06
N SER A 203 14.82 -11.20 -19.09
CA SER A 203 16.23 -11.51 -18.87
C SER A 203 16.86 -12.22 -20.06
N GLN A 204 16.14 -13.15 -20.72
CA GLN A 204 16.62 -13.83 -21.92
C GLN A 204 16.85 -12.87 -23.10
N TYR A 205 16.10 -11.78 -23.17
CA TYR A 205 16.27 -10.72 -24.18
C TYR A 205 17.20 -9.59 -23.75
N GLY A 206 17.91 -9.72 -22.61
CA GLY A 206 18.81 -8.70 -22.09
C GLY A 206 18.12 -7.44 -21.57
N MET A 207 16.79 -7.51 -21.33
CA MET A 207 16.00 -6.42 -20.78
C MET A 207 16.01 -6.43 -19.24
N GLY A 208 15.87 -5.26 -18.62
CA GLY A 208 15.77 -5.13 -17.17
C GLY A 208 14.53 -5.82 -16.59
N GLN A 209 14.63 -6.29 -15.35
CA GLN A 209 13.52 -6.93 -14.65
C GLN A 209 12.49 -5.91 -14.14
N ILE A 210 11.23 -6.30 -14.16
CA ILE A 210 10.12 -5.52 -13.59
C ILE A 210 10.10 -5.72 -12.07
N SER A 211 10.01 -4.63 -11.31
CA SER A 211 9.91 -4.70 -9.86
C SER A 211 8.69 -5.52 -9.40
N PRO A 212 8.84 -6.36 -8.37
CA PRO A 212 7.77 -7.14 -7.77
C PRO A 212 6.52 -6.33 -7.38
N LEU A 213 6.69 -5.06 -7.02
CA LEU A 213 5.62 -4.14 -6.67
C LEU A 213 4.57 -4.02 -7.79
N TRP A 214 5.00 -3.96 -9.05
CA TRP A 214 4.08 -3.84 -10.19
C TRP A 214 3.17 -5.06 -10.37
N PHE A 215 3.66 -6.26 -10.07
CA PHE A 215 2.81 -7.46 -10.09
C PHE A 215 1.75 -7.43 -8.99
N GLY A 216 2.09 -6.87 -7.82
CA GLY A 216 1.12 -6.60 -6.75
C GLY A 216 0.07 -5.58 -7.17
N VAL A 217 0.48 -4.45 -7.75
CA VAL A 217 -0.42 -3.42 -8.29
C VAL A 217 -1.36 -4.00 -9.35
N MET A 218 -0.83 -4.82 -10.28
CA MET A 218 -1.63 -5.48 -11.32
C MET A 218 -2.67 -6.43 -10.74
N ALA A 219 -2.29 -7.27 -9.77
CA ALA A 219 -3.22 -8.18 -9.10
C ALA A 219 -4.38 -7.42 -8.46
N LEU A 220 -4.07 -6.36 -7.70
CA LEU A 220 -5.06 -5.53 -7.02
C LEU A 220 -5.92 -4.74 -8.02
N ALA A 221 -5.33 -4.20 -9.08
CA ALA A 221 -6.06 -3.48 -10.12
C ALA A 221 -7.05 -4.38 -10.87
N ILE A 222 -6.65 -5.58 -11.23
CA ILE A 222 -7.50 -6.57 -11.88
C ILE A 222 -8.65 -6.99 -10.95
N PHE A 223 -8.35 -7.22 -9.67
CA PHE A 223 -9.37 -7.55 -8.68
C PHE A 223 -10.36 -6.40 -8.49
N THR A 224 -9.89 -5.19 -8.21
CA THR A 224 -10.72 -3.99 -8.05
C THR A 224 -11.55 -3.70 -9.30
N GLY A 225 -10.95 -3.89 -10.48
CA GLY A 225 -11.61 -3.70 -11.76
C GLY A 225 -12.82 -4.60 -11.96
N ALA A 226 -12.75 -5.87 -11.55
CA ALA A 226 -13.87 -6.80 -11.66
C ALA A 226 -15.08 -6.38 -10.77
N TYR A 227 -14.82 -5.86 -9.58
CA TYR A 227 -15.88 -5.32 -8.70
C TYR A 227 -16.42 -3.99 -9.22
N THR A 228 -15.56 -3.09 -9.67
CA THR A 228 -15.93 -1.82 -10.27
C THR A 228 -16.78 -2.04 -11.53
N ALA A 229 -16.47 -3.03 -12.35
CA ALA A 229 -17.26 -3.36 -13.54
C ALA A 229 -18.72 -3.70 -13.21
N GLU A 230 -18.97 -4.42 -12.11
CA GLU A 230 -20.33 -4.71 -11.66
C GLU A 230 -21.04 -3.46 -11.14
N ILE A 231 -20.34 -2.57 -10.44
CA ILE A 231 -20.89 -1.30 -9.97
C ILE A 231 -21.30 -0.44 -11.17
N VAL A 232 -20.42 -0.33 -12.16
CA VAL A 232 -20.72 0.41 -13.42
C VAL A 232 -21.93 -0.20 -14.14
N ARG A 233 -21.97 -1.53 -14.30
CA ARG A 233 -23.11 -2.22 -14.91
C ARG A 233 -24.41 -1.93 -14.16
N ALA A 234 -24.38 -2.11 -12.83
CA ALA A 234 -25.55 -1.90 -11.98
C ALA A 234 -26.03 -0.43 -12.05
N GLY A 235 -25.11 0.54 -12.00
CA GLY A 235 -25.43 1.96 -12.13
C GLY A 235 -26.11 2.29 -13.45
N ILE A 236 -25.56 1.82 -14.58
CA ILE A 236 -26.17 2.07 -15.91
C ILE A 236 -27.53 1.38 -16.03
N GLN A 237 -27.70 0.18 -15.48
CA GLN A 237 -28.96 -0.56 -15.56
C GLN A 237 -30.02 -0.11 -14.55
N SER A 238 -29.68 0.69 -13.54
CA SER A 238 -30.64 1.25 -12.56
C SER A 238 -31.44 2.41 -13.12
N GLU A 239 -30.96 3.06 -14.20
CA GLU A 239 -31.67 4.16 -14.83
C GLU A 239 -32.97 3.68 -15.49
N HIS A 240 -34.06 4.39 -15.20
CA HIS A 240 -35.36 4.09 -15.79
C HIS A 240 -35.38 4.45 -17.28
N ARG A 241 -35.89 3.54 -18.13
CA ARG A 241 -36.00 3.73 -19.57
C ARG A 241 -36.79 5.02 -19.95
N GLY A 242 -37.75 5.42 -19.12
CA GLY A 242 -38.50 6.65 -19.30
C GLY A 242 -37.65 7.94 -19.27
N GLN A 243 -36.55 7.96 -18.54
CA GLN A 243 -35.60 9.09 -18.55
C GLN A 243 -34.92 9.24 -19.92
N MET A 244 -34.51 8.13 -20.51
CA MET A 244 -33.92 8.09 -21.85
C MET A 244 -34.95 8.48 -22.93
N GLU A 245 -36.20 8.03 -22.80
CA GLU A 245 -37.27 8.35 -23.72
C GLU A 245 -37.65 9.83 -23.63
N ALA A 246 -37.74 10.39 -22.41
CA ALA A 246 -37.98 11.81 -22.19
C ALA A 246 -36.86 12.68 -22.79
N ALA A 247 -35.60 12.35 -22.57
CA ALA A 247 -34.46 13.06 -23.14
C ALA A 247 -34.51 13.08 -24.69
N ARG A 248 -34.81 11.92 -25.28
CA ARG A 248 -34.95 11.81 -26.75
C ARG A 248 -36.14 12.61 -27.31
N SER A 249 -37.24 12.66 -26.58
CA SER A 249 -38.42 13.47 -27.02
C SER A 249 -38.14 14.98 -26.99
N LEU A 250 -37.19 15.42 -26.16
CA LEU A 250 -36.68 16.79 -26.12
C LEU A 250 -35.57 17.05 -27.15
N GLY A 251 -35.25 16.08 -28.01
CA GLY A 251 -34.22 16.21 -29.05
C GLY A 251 -32.78 16.16 -28.57
N MET A 252 -32.54 15.68 -27.34
CA MET A 252 -31.18 15.56 -26.79
C MET A 252 -30.38 14.48 -27.53
N SER A 253 -29.12 14.80 -27.84
CA SER A 253 -28.17 13.86 -28.42
C SER A 253 -27.60 12.89 -27.36
N TYR A 254 -27.00 11.80 -27.81
CA TYR A 254 -26.50 10.74 -26.92
C TYR A 254 -25.47 11.22 -25.87
N PRO A 255 -24.57 12.20 -26.12
CA PRO A 255 -23.65 12.76 -25.15
C PRO A 255 -24.26 13.77 -24.17
N GLN A 256 -25.46 14.24 -24.43
CA GLN A 256 -26.22 15.17 -23.56
C GLN A 256 -27.08 14.43 -22.55
#